data_8f87bfb59a66811bbcc8b02f9a67f3d8
#
_entry.id   8f87bfb59a66811bbcc8b02f9a67f3d8
#
_cell.length_a   1.000
_cell.length_b   1.000
_cell.length_c   1.000
_cell.angle_alpha   90.00
_cell.angle_beta   90.00
_cell.angle_gamma   90.00
#
_symmetry.space_group_name_H-M   'P 1'
#
loop_
_entity.id
_entity.type
_entity.pdbx_description
1 polymer ?
#
loop_
_entity_poly.entity_id
_entity_poly.type
_entity_poly.pdbx_seq_one_letter_code
_entity_poly.pdbx_strand_id
1 'polypeptide(L)'
;LRIAISSAVLFALFITAGVVAAAGAGTAAAAEPVIDVEHARAGVRLSHAETAALAAGPMPALVGLAVPANRIGARLHRETKIYRDDSGGVHASLRRVMLEAANQGGNVTVYLNAPGTRNGRLLDIYQHWN
;
A
#
# COMPACT_ATOMS: atom_id res chain seq x y z
N LEU A 1 -7.03 -7.27 20.54
CA LEU A 1 -7.71 -6.55 19.46
C LEU A 1 -7.40 -5.05 19.49
N ARG A 2 -7.51 -4.42 20.66
CA ARG A 2 -7.19 -3.00 20.79
C ARG A 2 -5.73 -2.69 20.49
N ILE A 3 -4.82 -3.56 20.91
CA ILE A 3 -3.39 -3.39 20.68
C ILE A 3 -3.07 -3.48 19.19
N ALA A 4 -3.69 -4.44 18.49
CA ALA A 4 -3.48 -4.63 17.06
C ALA A 4 -3.98 -3.43 16.25
N ILE A 5 -5.13 -2.87 16.59
CA ILE A 5 -5.71 -1.71 15.92
C ILE A 5 -4.81 -0.48 16.15
N SER A 6 -4.35 -0.29 17.39
CA SER A 6 -3.46 0.82 17.73
C SER A 6 -2.13 0.74 16.95
N SER A 7 -1.59 -0.47 16.81
CA SER A 7 -0.35 -0.68 16.03
C SER A 7 -0.57 -0.37 14.55
N ALA A 8 -1.72 -0.76 13.99
CA ALA A 8 -2.06 -0.45 12.62
C ALA A 8 -2.17 1.06 12.38
N VAL A 9 -2.81 1.78 13.28
CA VAL A 9 -2.94 3.24 13.20
C VAL A 9 -1.57 3.91 13.27
N LEU A 10 -0.71 3.47 14.19
CA LEU A 10 0.64 4.01 14.31
C LEU A 10 1.46 3.77 13.05
N PHE A 11 1.37 2.58 12.46
CA PHE A 11 2.07 2.26 11.23
C PHE A 11 1.56 3.10 10.06
N ALA A 12 0.25 3.30 9.96
CA ALA A 12 -0.34 4.13 8.92
C ALA A 12 0.11 5.59 9.04
N LEU A 13 0.18 6.12 10.26
CA LEU A 13 0.70 7.45 10.52
C LEU A 13 2.17 7.57 10.15
N PHE A 14 2.96 6.54 10.43
CA PHE A 14 4.38 6.50 10.08
C PHE A 14 4.58 6.52 8.57
N ILE A 15 3.81 5.74 7.83
CA ILE A 15 3.82 5.73 6.36
C ILE A 15 3.45 7.12 5.82
N THR A 16 2.43 7.75 6.39
CA THR A 16 2.00 9.09 5.99
C THR A 16 3.13 10.10 6.16
N ALA A 17 3.82 10.05 7.29
CA ALA A 17 4.96 10.93 7.55
C ALA A 17 6.11 10.67 6.57
N GLY A 18 6.37 9.39 6.24
CA GLY A 18 7.38 9.02 5.27
C GLY A 18 7.05 9.52 3.87
N VAL A 19 5.78 9.48 3.47
CA VAL A 19 5.33 10.00 2.18
C VAL A 19 5.56 11.50 2.10
N VAL A 20 5.19 12.24 3.15
CA VAL A 20 5.38 13.68 3.20
C VAL A 20 6.85 14.04 3.07
N ALA A 21 7.73 13.32 3.76
CA ALA A 21 9.17 13.55 3.69
C ALA A 21 9.72 13.23 2.30
N ALA A 22 9.25 12.16 1.65
CA ALA A 22 9.70 11.76 0.33
C ALA A 22 9.20 12.69 -0.77
N ALA A 23 8.02 13.28 -0.59
CA ALA A 23 7.43 14.19 -1.57
C ALA A 23 8.04 15.59 -1.53
N GLY A 24 8.79 15.89 -0.50
CA GLY A 24 9.45 17.19 -0.34
C GLY A 24 8.55 18.25 0.26
N ALA A 25 9.20 19.31 0.77
CA ALA A 25 8.51 20.43 1.37
C ALA A 25 7.76 21.22 0.30
N GLY A 26 6.48 21.37 0.43
CA GLY A 26 5.68 22.18 -0.48
C GLY A 26 4.56 21.46 -1.16
N THR A 27 4.57 20.13 -1.16
CA THR A 27 3.39 19.41 -1.58
C THR A 27 2.45 19.28 -0.40
N ALA A 28 1.40 20.08 -0.44
CA ALA A 28 0.41 20.10 0.62
C ALA A 28 -0.53 18.91 0.58
N ALA A 29 -0.49 18.12 -0.49
CA ALA A 29 -1.36 16.96 -0.62
C ALA A 29 -0.83 15.83 0.24
N ALA A 30 -1.33 15.72 1.44
CA ALA A 30 -1.00 14.62 2.32
C ALA A 30 -1.79 13.38 1.94
N ALA A 31 -1.19 12.22 2.16
CA ALA A 31 -1.90 10.95 2.06
C ALA A 31 -3.14 10.99 2.96
N GLU A 32 -4.25 10.49 2.44
CA GLU A 32 -5.50 10.43 3.21
C GLU A 32 -5.52 9.20 4.09
N PRO A 33 -5.64 9.34 5.41
CA PRO A 33 -5.88 8.18 6.27
C PRO A 33 -7.20 7.49 5.93
N VAL A 34 -7.20 6.17 5.90
CA VAL A 34 -8.40 5.37 5.65
C VAL A 34 -8.53 4.36 6.78
N ILE A 35 -9.66 4.38 7.47
CA ILE A 35 -9.96 3.42 8.53
C ILE A 35 -11.10 2.54 8.05
N ASP A 36 -10.84 1.24 8.00
CA ASP A 36 -11.83 0.25 7.58
C ASP A 36 -12.09 -0.68 8.77
N VAL A 37 -12.99 -0.24 9.64
CA VAL A 37 -13.32 -0.95 10.88
C VAL A 37 -13.93 -2.32 10.57
N GLU A 38 -14.74 -2.39 9.54
CA GLU A 38 -15.42 -3.61 9.14
C GLU A 38 -14.45 -4.75 8.83
N HIS A 39 -13.32 -4.42 8.19
CA HIS A 39 -12.30 -5.41 7.83
C HIS A 39 -11.09 -5.37 8.77
N ALA A 40 -11.19 -4.66 9.89
CA ALA A 40 -10.13 -4.56 10.90
C ALA A 40 -8.79 -4.13 10.30
N ARG A 41 -8.79 -3.05 9.54
CA ARG A 41 -7.58 -2.54 8.90
C ARG A 41 -7.59 -1.01 8.85
N ALA A 42 -6.39 -0.46 8.76
CA ALA A 42 -6.19 0.98 8.58
C ALA A 42 -5.10 1.19 7.55
N GLY A 43 -5.17 2.27 6.82
CA GLY A 43 -4.19 2.53 5.78
C GLY A 43 -4.18 3.96 5.32
N VAL A 44 -3.60 4.16 4.16
CA VAL A 44 -3.49 5.47 3.52
C VAL A 44 -3.82 5.36 2.04
N ARG A 45 -4.57 6.34 1.56
CA ARG A 45 -4.79 6.53 0.13
C ARG A 45 -3.79 7.57 -0.34
N LEU A 46 -2.91 7.17 -1.24
CA LEU A 46 -1.91 8.07 -1.79
C LEU A 46 -2.48 8.80 -3.00
N SER A 47 -2.03 10.03 -3.22
CA SER A 47 -2.30 10.72 -4.48
C SER A 47 -1.45 10.11 -5.59
N HIS A 48 -1.71 10.52 -6.84
CA HIS A 48 -0.88 10.11 -7.96
C HIS A 48 0.58 10.52 -7.76
N ALA A 49 0.82 11.75 -7.36
CA ALA A 49 2.19 12.26 -7.14
C ALA A 49 2.90 11.50 -6.02
N GLU A 50 2.18 11.20 -4.93
CA GLU A 50 2.74 10.44 -3.81
C GLU A 50 3.03 9.00 -4.21
N THR A 51 2.15 8.38 -4.99
CA THR A 51 2.35 7.02 -5.50
C THR A 51 3.61 6.97 -6.36
N ALA A 52 3.78 7.92 -7.27
CA ALA A 52 4.97 7.99 -8.13
C ALA A 52 6.25 8.20 -7.32
N ALA A 53 6.21 9.11 -6.35
CA ALA A 53 7.36 9.41 -5.51
C ALA A 53 7.78 8.20 -4.66
N LEU A 54 6.81 7.50 -4.05
CA LEU A 54 7.10 6.31 -3.26
C LEU A 54 7.60 5.16 -4.13
N ALA A 55 7.02 4.98 -5.31
CA ALA A 55 7.45 3.92 -6.21
C ALA A 55 8.90 4.11 -6.67
N ALA A 56 9.34 5.35 -6.83
CA ALA A 56 10.71 5.68 -7.24
C ALA A 56 11.70 5.63 -6.08
N GLY A 57 11.23 5.72 -4.84
CA GLY A 57 12.08 5.80 -3.66
C GLY A 57 12.40 4.43 -3.03
N PRO A 58 13.05 4.43 -1.87
CA PRO A 58 13.49 3.19 -1.21
C PRO A 58 12.39 2.46 -0.43
N MET A 59 11.24 3.09 -0.19
CA MET A 59 10.22 2.54 0.71
C MET A 59 9.70 1.15 0.27
N PRO A 60 9.40 0.89 -1.01
CA PRO A 60 8.94 -0.44 -1.40
C PRO A 60 9.94 -1.56 -1.07
N ALA A 61 11.23 -1.30 -1.28
CA ALA A 61 12.25 -2.27 -0.96
C ALA A 61 12.37 -2.50 0.56
N LEU A 62 12.25 -1.44 1.35
CA LEU A 62 12.27 -1.54 2.80
C LEU A 62 11.09 -2.34 3.34
N VAL A 63 9.91 -2.11 2.78
CA VAL A 63 8.72 -2.91 3.14
C VAL A 63 8.93 -4.37 2.79
N GLY A 64 9.50 -4.64 1.62
CA GLY A 64 9.80 -6.01 1.19
C GLY A 64 10.77 -6.75 2.09
N LEU A 65 11.67 -6.03 2.74
CA LEU A 65 12.57 -6.62 3.74
C LEU A 65 11.86 -6.96 5.06
N ALA A 66 10.87 -6.14 5.43
CA ALA A 66 10.16 -6.29 6.69
C ALA A 66 8.96 -7.23 6.61
N VAL A 67 8.29 -7.30 5.44
CA VAL A 67 7.07 -8.08 5.27
C VAL A 67 7.30 -9.10 4.15
N PRO A 68 7.21 -10.41 4.46
CA PRO A 68 7.34 -11.44 3.43
C PRO A 68 6.29 -11.29 2.33
N ALA A 69 6.67 -11.63 1.11
CA ALA A 69 5.79 -11.49 -0.05
C ALA A 69 4.47 -12.24 0.11
N ASN A 70 4.48 -13.40 0.78
CA ASN A 70 3.26 -14.19 1.01
C ASN A 70 2.30 -13.55 2.01
N ARG A 71 2.73 -12.46 2.67
CA ARG A 71 1.89 -11.71 3.60
C ARG A 71 1.46 -10.36 3.05
N ILE A 72 1.72 -10.13 1.78
CA ILE A 72 1.28 -8.92 1.07
C ILE A 72 0.22 -9.34 0.06
N GLY A 73 -0.97 -8.75 0.17
CA GLY A 73 -2.04 -8.93 -0.80
C GLY A 73 -2.05 -7.77 -1.77
N ALA A 74 -2.46 -8.05 -3.00
CA ALA A 74 -2.59 -6.99 -4.00
C ALA A 74 -3.92 -7.13 -4.72
N ARG A 75 -4.68 -6.04 -4.76
CA ARG A 75 -5.88 -5.93 -5.58
C ARG A 75 -5.51 -5.14 -6.83
N LEU A 76 -5.21 -5.88 -7.89
CA LEU A 76 -4.75 -5.28 -9.14
C LEU A 76 -5.94 -4.74 -9.94
N HIS A 77 -5.68 -3.68 -10.69
CA HIS A 77 -6.66 -3.14 -11.62
C HIS A 77 -7.00 -4.19 -12.69
N ARG A 78 -8.21 -4.19 -13.20
CA ARG A 78 -8.67 -5.16 -14.20
C ARG A 78 -7.84 -5.11 -15.49
N GLU A 79 -7.22 -3.98 -15.79
CA GLU A 79 -6.39 -3.80 -16.98
C GLU A 79 -4.90 -3.95 -16.70
N THR A 80 -4.55 -4.52 -15.55
CA THR A 80 -3.16 -4.71 -15.17
C THR A 80 -2.42 -5.60 -16.15
N LYS A 81 -1.14 -5.32 -16.34
CA LYS A 81 -0.21 -6.18 -17.09
C LYS A 81 0.56 -7.12 -16.16
N ILE A 82 0.36 -7.01 -14.85
CA ILE A 82 1.03 -7.87 -13.89
C ILE A 82 0.38 -9.23 -13.90
N TYR A 83 1.22 -10.28 -13.93
CA TYR A 83 0.76 -11.65 -13.96
C TYR A 83 0.21 -12.08 -12.59
N ARG A 84 -0.94 -12.73 -12.62
CA ARG A 84 -1.53 -13.39 -11.46
C ARG A 84 -1.72 -14.86 -11.82
N ASP A 85 -1.26 -15.76 -10.95
CA ASP A 85 -1.41 -17.20 -11.21
C ASP A 85 -2.82 -17.70 -10.87
N ASP A 86 -3.07 -18.99 -11.14
CA ASP A 86 -4.39 -19.59 -10.94
C ASP A 86 -4.84 -19.61 -9.47
N SER A 87 -3.89 -19.56 -8.54
CA SER A 87 -4.21 -19.50 -7.10
C SER A 87 -4.39 -18.07 -6.59
N GLY A 88 -4.28 -17.09 -7.48
CA GLY A 88 -4.41 -15.68 -7.13
C GLY A 88 -3.11 -15.02 -6.69
N GLY A 89 -1.98 -15.73 -6.77
CA GLY A 89 -0.68 -15.19 -6.40
C GLY A 89 -0.19 -14.17 -7.43
N VAL A 90 0.29 -13.03 -6.95
CA VAL A 90 0.79 -11.96 -7.79
C VAL A 90 2.31 -12.08 -7.91
N HIS A 91 2.78 -12.12 -9.16
CA HIS A 91 4.22 -12.26 -9.47
C HIS A 91 4.84 -10.93 -9.80
N ALA A 92 4.91 -10.06 -8.78
CA ALA A 92 5.52 -8.75 -8.92
C ALA A 92 5.94 -8.22 -7.56
N SER A 93 6.94 -7.34 -7.55
CA SER A 93 7.33 -6.65 -6.34
C SER A 93 6.32 -5.55 -6.00
N LEU A 94 6.35 -5.09 -4.76
CA LEU A 94 5.53 -3.96 -4.33
C LEU A 94 5.81 -2.72 -5.20
N ARG A 95 7.08 -2.48 -5.52
CA ARG A 95 7.48 -1.37 -6.41
C ARG A 95 6.80 -1.47 -7.76
N ARG A 96 6.76 -2.66 -8.35
CA ARG A 96 6.15 -2.87 -9.66
C ARG A 96 4.66 -2.56 -9.64
N VAL A 97 3.97 -2.98 -8.58
CA VAL A 97 2.54 -2.70 -8.42
C VAL A 97 2.29 -1.20 -8.33
N MET A 98 3.10 -0.50 -7.56
CA MET A 98 2.98 0.95 -7.42
C MET A 98 3.35 1.69 -8.71
N LEU A 99 4.43 1.26 -9.38
CA LEU A 99 4.86 1.88 -10.64
C LEU A 99 3.79 1.74 -11.71
N GLU A 100 3.17 0.59 -11.82
CA GLU A 100 2.11 0.40 -12.81
C GLU A 100 0.97 1.39 -12.58
N ALA A 101 0.50 1.52 -11.34
CA ALA A 101 -0.56 2.47 -11.03
C ALA A 101 -0.15 3.91 -11.38
N ALA A 102 1.07 4.29 -11.01
CA ALA A 102 1.59 5.63 -11.32
C ALA A 102 1.71 5.85 -12.83
N ASN A 103 2.21 4.87 -13.56
CA ASN A 103 2.38 4.98 -15.02
C ASN A 103 1.06 5.08 -15.76
N GLN A 104 -0.02 4.58 -15.16
CA GLN A 104 -1.37 4.69 -15.71
C GLN A 104 -2.08 5.98 -15.27
N GLY A 105 -1.36 6.90 -14.62
CA GLY A 105 -1.95 8.14 -14.14
C GLY A 105 -2.77 7.98 -12.87
N GLY A 106 -2.65 6.85 -12.20
CA GLY A 106 -3.44 6.51 -11.04
C GLY A 106 -2.68 6.58 -9.72
N ASN A 107 -3.21 5.89 -8.75
CA ASN A 107 -2.68 5.88 -7.38
C ASN A 107 -2.92 4.53 -6.72
N VAL A 108 -2.41 4.39 -5.50
CA VAL A 108 -2.63 3.20 -4.69
C VAL A 108 -3.18 3.57 -3.32
N THR A 109 -3.90 2.61 -2.72
CA THR A 109 -4.27 2.63 -1.31
C THR A 109 -3.56 1.46 -0.66
N VAL A 110 -2.92 1.70 0.48
CA VAL A 110 -2.19 0.68 1.22
C VAL A 110 -2.83 0.51 2.58
N TYR A 111 -3.19 -0.73 2.92
CA TYR A 111 -3.78 -1.07 4.21
C TYR A 111 -2.84 -1.93 5.02
N LEU A 112 -2.81 -1.70 6.33
CA LEU A 112 -2.22 -2.60 7.30
C LEU A 112 -3.35 -3.35 8.01
N ASN A 113 -3.33 -4.67 7.92
CA ASN A 113 -4.38 -5.52 8.46
C ASN A 113 -4.08 -5.93 9.90
N ALA A 114 -5.13 -6.09 10.70
CA ALA A 114 -4.98 -6.64 12.05
C ALA A 114 -4.47 -8.10 11.96
N PRO A 115 -3.61 -8.53 12.90
CA PRO A 115 -3.12 -9.90 12.90
C PRO A 115 -4.26 -10.93 12.95
N GLY A 116 -4.09 -12.02 12.21
CA GLY A 116 -5.08 -13.09 12.17
C GLY A 116 -6.25 -12.84 11.23
N THR A 117 -6.27 -11.71 10.54
CA THR A 117 -7.29 -11.40 9.54
C THR A 117 -6.73 -11.55 8.13
N ARG A 118 -7.59 -11.52 7.12
CA ARG A 118 -7.20 -11.50 5.71
C ARG A 118 -6.27 -12.65 5.32
N ASN A 119 -6.53 -13.86 5.85
CA ASN A 119 -5.73 -15.06 5.58
C ASN A 119 -4.25 -14.89 5.95
N GLY A 120 -3.97 -14.15 7.00
CA GLY A 120 -2.60 -13.92 7.46
C GLY A 120 -1.85 -12.82 6.72
N ARG A 121 -2.47 -12.14 5.78
CA ARG A 121 -1.85 -11.01 5.10
C ARG A 121 -1.76 -9.83 6.05
N LEU A 122 -0.57 -9.24 6.13
CA LEU A 122 -0.33 -8.08 6.97
C LEU A 122 -0.61 -6.78 6.24
N LEU A 123 -0.44 -6.78 4.93
CA LEU A 123 -0.49 -5.59 4.10
C LEU A 123 -1.30 -5.88 2.84
N ASP A 124 -2.19 -4.97 2.47
CA ASP A 124 -2.92 -5.03 1.21
C ASP A 124 -2.69 -3.74 0.44
N ILE A 125 -2.42 -3.87 -0.86
CA ILE A 125 -2.27 -2.73 -1.75
C ILE A 125 -3.32 -2.80 -2.86
N TYR A 126 -3.99 -1.69 -3.12
CA TYR A 126 -5.03 -1.58 -4.12
C TYR A 126 -4.61 -0.58 -5.19
N GLN A 127 -4.67 -0.98 -6.45
CA GLN A 127 -4.43 -0.09 -7.58
C GLN A 127 -5.70 0.62 -8.01
N HIS A 128 -5.58 1.90 -8.35
CA HIS A 128 -6.69 2.72 -8.85
C HIS A 128 -6.24 3.53 -10.05
N TRP A 129 -6.90 3.34 -11.20
CA TRP A 129 -6.81 4.26 -12.35
C TRP A 129 -8.06 4.10 -13.20
N ASN A 130 -8.30 5.08 -14.07
CA ASN A 130 -9.45 5.07 -14.98
C ASN A 130 -9.18 4.26 -16.25
#